data_65f78f43352fc573442962ee6735df7d
#
_entry.id   65f78f43352fc573442962ee6735df7d
#
_cell.length_a   1.000
_cell.length_b   1.000
_cell.length_c   1.000
_cell.angle_alpha   90.00
_cell.angle_beta   90.00
_cell.angle_gamma   90.00
#
_symmetry.space_group_name_H-M   'P 1'
#
loop_
_entity.id
_entity.type
_entity.pdbx_description
1 polymer ?
#
loop_
_entity_poly.entity_id
_entity_poly.type
_entity_poly.pdbx_seq_one_letter_code
_entity_poly.pdbx_strand_id
1 'polypeptide(L)'
;MSTILVPILQVLDVALGLYMCVLIVMVILSWLVAFNIINTHSQFVRAVGNALHQLTEPFLRRIRRVVPSAGNLDLSPLVLMLLIMLIRLIVGRLIVQID
;
A
#
# COMPACT_ATOMS: atom_id res chain seq x y z
N MET A 1 -5.55 1.52 30.64
CA MET A 1 -5.95 1.58 29.23
C MET A 1 -4.80 1.87 28.32
N SER A 2 -4.01 2.92 28.61
CA SER A 2 -2.87 3.26 27.76
C SER A 2 -1.82 2.15 27.68
N THR A 3 -1.63 1.38 28.74
CA THR A 3 -0.67 0.26 28.75
C THR A 3 -1.03 -0.85 27.78
N ILE A 4 -2.29 -0.91 27.35
CA ILE A 4 -2.76 -1.89 26.37
C ILE A 4 -2.97 -1.25 25.01
N LEU A 5 -3.58 -0.04 25.00
CA LEU A 5 -3.93 0.63 23.76
C LEU A 5 -2.71 1.15 23.00
N VAL A 6 -1.73 1.71 23.69
CA VAL A 6 -0.55 2.26 23.02
C VAL A 6 0.23 1.18 22.26
N PRO A 7 0.56 0.03 22.87
CA PRO A 7 1.22 -1.03 22.11
C PRO A 7 0.42 -1.53 20.92
N ILE A 8 -0.91 -1.64 21.07
CA ILE A 8 -1.77 -2.07 19.96
C ILE A 8 -1.71 -1.09 18.81
N LEU A 9 -1.79 0.21 19.11
CA LEU A 9 -1.69 1.24 18.09
C LEU A 9 -0.31 1.28 17.44
N GLN A 10 0.75 1.04 18.22
CA GLN A 10 2.10 0.97 17.66
C GLN A 10 2.26 -0.20 16.70
N VAL A 11 1.72 -1.37 17.04
CA VAL A 11 1.74 -2.53 16.14
C VAL A 11 0.95 -2.23 14.87
N LEU A 12 -0.21 -1.58 15.00
CA LEU A 12 -1.00 -1.19 13.85
C LEU A 12 -0.22 -0.24 12.94
N ASP A 13 0.49 0.72 13.51
CA ASP A 13 1.29 1.66 12.74
C ASP A 13 2.40 0.93 11.97
N VAL A 14 3.08 -0.01 12.61
CA VAL A 14 4.12 -0.82 11.96
C VAL A 14 3.52 -1.65 10.82
N ALA A 15 2.38 -2.27 11.05
CA ALA A 15 1.71 -3.06 10.03
C ALA A 15 1.34 -2.20 8.82
N LEU A 16 0.81 -1.00 9.06
CA LEU A 16 0.49 -0.07 7.99
C LEU A 16 1.74 0.36 7.23
N GLY A 17 2.85 0.55 7.94
CA GLY A 17 4.13 0.88 7.32
C GLY A 17 4.64 -0.22 6.41
N LEU A 18 4.53 -1.48 6.85
CA LEU A 18 4.91 -2.62 6.03
C LEU A 18 4.01 -2.72 4.78
N TYR A 19 2.72 -2.49 4.95
CA TYR A 19 1.80 -2.49 3.82
C TYR A 19 2.14 -1.37 2.83
N MET A 20 2.51 -0.20 3.34
CA MET A 20 2.97 0.91 2.50
C MET A 20 4.18 0.50 1.66
N CYS A 21 5.14 -0.21 2.25
CA CYS A 21 6.30 -0.72 1.52
C CYS A 21 5.88 -1.66 0.39
N VAL A 22 4.92 -2.54 0.66
CA VAL A 22 4.38 -3.44 -0.37
C VAL A 22 3.80 -2.65 -1.53
N LEU A 23 3.02 -1.60 -1.24
CA LEU A 23 2.43 -0.76 -2.27
C LEU A 23 3.49 -0.03 -3.08
N ILE A 24 4.53 0.49 -2.43
CA ILE A 24 5.62 1.18 -3.12
C ILE A 24 6.32 0.24 -4.09
N VAL A 25 6.64 -0.98 -3.64
CA VAL A 25 7.26 -1.98 -4.50
C VAL A 25 6.35 -2.31 -5.68
N MET A 26 5.05 -2.45 -5.44
CA MET A 26 4.09 -2.74 -6.49
C MET A 26 4.05 -1.63 -7.54
N VAL A 27 4.03 -0.36 -7.11
CA VAL A 27 4.01 0.78 -8.02
C VAL A 27 5.29 0.82 -8.85
N ILE A 28 6.45 0.64 -8.21
CA ILE A 28 7.73 0.64 -8.91
C ILE A 28 7.77 -0.49 -9.94
N LEU A 29 7.34 -1.69 -9.54
CA LEU A 29 7.30 -2.83 -10.45
C LEU A 29 6.39 -2.56 -11.64
N SER A 30 5.22 -1.97 -11.41
CA SER A 30 4.28 -1.64 -12.48
C SER A 30 4.89 -0.67 -13.48
N TRP A 31 5.61 0.33 -12.98
CA TRP A 31 6.26 1.31 -13.84
C TRP A 31 7.40 0.68 -14.64
N LEU A 32 8.19 -0.19 -14.01
CA LEU A 32 9.28 -0.88 -14.70
C LEU A 32 8.75 -1.76 -15.83
N VAL A 33 7.63 -2.43 -15.60
CA VAL A 33 6.98 -3.22 -16.65
C VAL A 33 6.44 -2.33 -17.75
N ALA A 34 5.79 -1.21 -17.38
CA ALA A 34 5.19 -0.29 -18.35
C ALA A 34 6.24 0.33 -19.25
N PHE A 35 7.43 0.60 -18.75
CA PHE A 35 8.51 1.20 -19.52
C PHE A 35 9.45 0.16 -20.16
N ASN A 36 9.09 -1.13 -20.07
CA ASN A 36 9.88 -2.24 -20.63
C ASN A 36 11.31 -2.33 -20.10
N ILE A 37 11.53 -1.87 -18.85
CA ILE A 37 12.85 -1.93 -18.23
C ILE A 37 13.16 -3.34 -17.75
N ILE A 38 12.13 -4.07 -17.29
CA ILE A 38 12.29 -5.45 -16.82
C ILE A 38 11.52 -6.41 -17.72
N ASN A 39 11.99 -7.64 -17.75
CA ASN A 39 11.40 -8.70 -18.58
C ASN A 39 10.19 -9.29 -17.87
N THR A 40 9.00 -9.11 -18.47
CA THR A 40 7.76 -9.64 -17.93
C THR A 40 7.63 -11.15 -18.10
N HIS A 41 8.49 -11.78 -18.91
CA HIS A 41 8.49 -13.23 -19.11
C HIS A 41 9.27 -13.97 -18.03
N SER A 42 10.00 -13.25 -17.17
CA SER A 42 10.71 -13.85 -16.06
C SER A 42 9.75 -14.45 -15.05
N GLN A 43 10.00 -15.70 -14.65
CA GLN A 43 9.20 -16.36 -13.62
C GLN A 43 9.23 -15.60 -12.30
N PHE A 44 10.39 -15.05 -11.95
CA PHE A 44 10.55 -14.30 -10.71
C PHE A 44 9.67 -13.06 -10.73
N VAL A 45 9.69 -12.29 -11.81
CA VAL A 45 8.90 -11.07 -11.94
C VAL A 45 7.40 -11.40 -11.86
N ARG A 46 6.96 -12.47 -12.53
CA ARG A 46 5.57 -12.90 -12.47
C ARG A 46 5.15 -13.32 -11.08
N ALA A 47 6.01 -14.08 -10.38
CA ALA A 47 5.70 -14.55 -9.03
C ALA A 47 5.57 -13.38 -8.06
N VAL A 48 6.51 -12.44 -8.11
CA VAL A 48 6.47 -11.25 -7.27
C VAL A 48 5.24 -10.40 -7.59
N GLY A 49 4.98 -10.18 -8.87
CA GLY A 49 3.83 -9.40 -9.32
C GLY A 49 2.51 -10.00 -8.85
N ASN A 50 2.36 -11.32 -9.00
CA ASN A 50 1.15 -12.00 -8.58
C ASN A 50 0.95 -11.93 -7.06
N ALA A 51 2.04 -12.12 -6.29
CA ALA A 51 1.97 -12.02 -4.84
C ALA A 51 1.54 -10.63 -4.39
N LEU A 52 2.16 -9.59 -4.97
CA LEU A 52 1.81 -8.21 -4.66
C LEU A 52 0.37 -7.90 -5.05
N HIS A 53 -0.05 -8.39 -6.22
CA HIS A 53 -1.41 -8.18 -6.70
C HIS A 53 -2.44 -8.80 -5.74
N GLN A 54 -2.20 -10.02 -5.29
CA GLN A 54 -3.10 -10.70 -4.37
C GLN A 54 -3.21 -9.98 -3.02
N LEU A 55 -2.11 -9.40 -2.55
CA LEU A 55 -2.10 -8.67 -1.28
C LEU A 55 -2.83 -7.33 -1.38
N THR A 56 -2.79 -6.68 -2.53
CA THR A 56 -3.29 -5.31 -2.67
C THR A 56 -4.63 -5.21 -3.37
N GLU A 57 -5.00 -6.20 -4.18
CA GLU A 57 -6.19 -6.14 -5.03
C GLU A 57 -7.50 -5.92 -4.27
N PRO A 58 -7.74 -6.59 -3.10
CA PRO A 58 -9.01 -6.37 -2.40
C PRO A 58 -9.27 -4.90 -2.06
N PHE A 59 -8.22 -4.16 -1.71
CA PHE A 59 -8.34 -2.75 -1.37
C PHE A 59 -8.34 -1.87 -2.62
N LEU A 60 -7.50 -2.20 -3.58
CA LEU A 60 -7.40 -1.43 -4.83
C LEU A 60 -8.69 -1.53 -5.64
N ARG A 61 -9.35 -2.67 -5.62
CA ARG A 61 -10.60 -2.84 -6.35
C ARG A 61 -11.67 -1.87 -5.87
N ARG A 62 -11.75 -1.64 -4.56
CA ARG A 62 -12.70 -0.70 -3.98
C ARG A 62 -12.36 0.73 -4.38
N ILE A 63 -11.08 1.06 -4.40
CA ILE A 63 -10.62 2.41 -4.75
C ILE A 63 -10.85 2.68 -6.23
N ARG A 64 -10.66 1.69 -7.09
CA ARG A 64 -10.87 1.83 -8.53
C ARG A 64 -12.31 2.18 -8.90
N ARG A 65 -13.27 1.83 -8.06
CA ARG A 65 -14.66 2.19 -8.28
C ARG A 65 -14.90 3.69 -8.14
N VAL A 66 -14.07 4.36 -7.34
CA VAL A 66 -14.23 5.78 -7.04
C VAL A 66 -13.27 6.63 -7.88
N VAL A 67 -12.05 6.15 -8.08
CA VAL A 67 -11.00 6.89 -8.76
C VAL A 67 -10.90 6.44 -10.21
N PRO A 68 -11.16 7.33 -11.19
CA PRO A 68 -10.97 6.96 -12.60
C PRO A 68 -9.49 6.85 -12.94
N SER A 69 -9.16 5.92 -13.81
CA SER A 69 -7.80 5.80 -14.29
C SER A 69 -7.46 6.95 -15.23
N ALA A 70 -6.24 7.47 -15.15
CA ALA A 70 -5.77 8.54 -16.01
C ALA A 70 -4.92 7.94 -17.13
N GLY A 71 -5.55 7.68 -18.26
CA GLY A 71 -4.87 7.07 -19.39
C GLY A 71 -4.45 5.65 -19.09
N ASN A 72 -3.16 5.35 -19.33
CA ASN A 72 -2.60 4.03 -19.08
C ASN A 72 -2.07 3.86 -17.65
N LEU A 73 -2.14 4.90 -16.84
CA LEU A 73 -1.64 4.86 -15.47
C LEU A 73 -2.79 4.64 -14.50
N ASP A 74 -2.63 3.63 -13.64
CA ASP A 74 -3.57 3.37 -12.56
C ASP A 74 -3.15 4.19 -11.35
N LEU A 75 -3.99 5.14 -10.94
CA LEU A 75 -3.73 6.01 -9.81
C LEU A 75 -4.25 5.43 -8.49
N SER A 76 -4.92 4.27 -8.54
CA SER A 76 -5.48 3.66 -7.33
C SER A 76 -4.43 3.36 -6.26
N PRO A 77 -3.25 2.79 -6.59
CA PRO A 77 -2.23 2.57 -5.57
C PRO A 77 -1.78 3.86 -4.89
N LEU A 78 -1.68 4.95 -5.65
CA LEU A 78 -1.29 6.24 -5.10
C LEU A 78 -2.31 6.75 -4.10
N VAL A 79 -3.61 6.63 -4.44
CA VAL A 79 -4.69 7.04 -3.54
C VAL A 79 -4.67 6.18 -2.27
N LEU A 80 -4.46 4.87 -2.40
CA LEU A 80 -4.38 3.98 -1.25
C LEU A 80 -3.19 4.34 -0.35
N MET A 81 -2.05 4.70 -0.94
CA MET A 81 -0.88 5.15 -0.18
C MET A 81 -1.19 6.41 0.63
N LEU A 82 -1.90 7.36 0.02
CA LEU A 82 -2.30 8.58 0.73
C LEU A 82 -3.26 8.28 1.87
N LEU A 83 -4.20 7.37 1.68
CA LEU A 83 -5.12 6.95 2.73
C LEU A 83 -4.39 6.29 3.89
N ILE A 84 -3.44 5.42 3.59
CA ILE A 84 -2.64 4.76 4.62
C ILE A 84 -1.81 5.79 5.38
N MET A 85 -1.22 6.75 4.67
CA MET A 85 -0.46 7.84 5.30
C MET A 85 -1.35 8.62 6.26
N LEU A 86 -2.58 8.95 5.84
CA LEU A 86 -3.53 9.66 6.70
C LEU A 86 -3.85 8.85 7.95
N ILE A 87 -4.12 7.55 7.79
CA ILE A 87 -4.42 6.67 8.91
C ILE A 87 -3.23 6.60 9.88
N ARG A 88 -2.01 6.50 9.36
CA ARG A 88 -0.82 6.46 10.20
C ARG A 88 -0.64 7.76 10.99
N LEU A 89 -0.92 8.90 10.37
CA LEU A 89 -0.85 10.18 11.07
C LEU A 89 -1.88 10.25 12.19
N ILE A 90 -3.09 9.76 11.95
CA ILE A 90 -4.14 9.72 12.97
C ILE A 90 -3.72 8.80 14.12
N VAL A 91 -3.21 7.62 13.80
CA VAL A 91 -2.74 6.65 14.80
C VAL A 91 -1.63 7.27 15.65
N GLY A 92 -0.69 7.95 15.01
CA GLY A 92 0.41 8.62 15.73
C GLY A 92 -0.08 9.66 16.70
N ARG A 93 -1.07 10.45 16.31
CA ARG A 93 -1.65 11.46 17.20
C ARG A 93 -2.41 10.83 18.37
N LEU A 94 -3.14 9.74 18.10
CA LEU A 94 -3.83 9.00 19.15
C LEU A 94 -2.85 8.45 20.18
N ILE A 95 -1.71 7.93 19.73
CA ILE A 95 -0.68 7.43 20.64
C ILE A 95 -0.19 8.54 21.56
N VAL A 96 0.09 9.71 21.01
CA VAL A 96 0.57 10.85 21.78
C VAL A 96 -0.48 11.32 22.81
N GLN A 97 -1.75 11.35 22.42
CA GLN A 97 -2.83 11.80 23.32
C GLN A 97 -3.10 10.80 24.43
N ILE A 98 -3.03 9.50 24.14
CA ILE A 98 -3.31 8.46 25.13
C ILE A 98 -2.14 8.29 26.09
N ASP A 99 -0.92 8.41 25.58
CA ASP A 99 0.32 8.24 26.37
C ASP A 99 0.68 9.50 27.22
#